data_d5e670a81242ce60dab079575ae0fae1
#
_entry.id   d5e670a81242ce60dab079575ae0fae1
#
_cell.length_a   1.000
_cell.length_b   1.000
_cell.length_c   1.000
_cell.angle_alpha   90.00
_cell.angle_beta   90.00
_cell.angle_gamma   90.00
#
_symmetry.space_group_name_H-M   'P 1'
#
loop_
_entity.id
_entity.type
_entity.pdbx_description
1 polymer ?
#
loop_
_entity_poly.entity_id
_entity_poly.type
_entity_poly.pdbx_seq_one_letter_code
_entity_poly.pdbx_strand_id
1 'polypeptide(L)'
;AKKVQEQEDYVSPEEYEDDFAPDSLKPSDYSDIGQAKVLTREYGNELRFSTATDYLRFNGEYWVESKQQAVGAMEEFLDLQLQDALDAEECAMKGMVALGFEEDAVRKGGKKFEELLTEDEEKAAYAVYQATVSYVKFVMKRRDMKYVVSALQAAKPMLEVQPSDLDRN
;
A
#
# COMPACT_ATOMS: atom_id res chain seq x y z
N ALA A 1 -27.61 24.65 -2.80
CA ALA A 1 -27.03 24.60 -1.46
C ALA A 1 -26.96 23.15 -0.93
N LYS A 2 -28.05 22.37 -1.06
CA LYS A 2 -28.07 20.96 -0.63
C LYS A 2 -27.10 20.07 -1.44
N LYS A 3 -26.91 20.32 -2.73
CA LYS A 3 -25.99 19.55 -3.58
C LYS A 3 -24.53 19.81 -3.20
N VAL A 4 -24.20 21.02 -2.77
CA VAL A 4 -22.84 21.36 -2.35
C VAL A 4 -22.54 20.72 -0.99
N GLN A 5 -23.50 20.67 -0.07
CA GLN A 5 -23.34 20.00 1.21
C GLN A 5 -23.23 18.48 1.07
N GLU A 6 -24.02 17.87 0.18
CA GLU A 6 -23.92 16.44 -0.11
C GLU A 6 -22.56 16.06 -0.73
N GLN A 7 -21.95 16.98 -1.50
CA GLN A 7 -20.59 16.78 -2.05
C GLN A 7 -19.50 16.96 -1.00
N GLU A 8 -19.74 17.83 0.00
CA GLU A 8 -18.79 18.01 1.12
C GLU A 8 -18.81 16.81 2.07
N ASP A 9 -19.95 16.13 2.19
CA ASP A 9 -20.11 14.95 3.04
C ASP A 9 -19.62 13.66 2.37
N TYR A 10 -19.41 13.69 1.04
CA TYR A 10 -18.89 12.54 0.30
C TYR A 10 -17.37 12.62 0.23
N VAL A 11 -16.71 11.74 0.98
CA VAL A 11 -15.27 11.57 0.92
C VAL A 11 -14.98 10.52 -0.15
N SER A 12 -14.31 10.93 -1.24
CA SER A 12 -13.90 10.01 -2.30
C SER A 12 -12.82 9.04 -1.79
N PRO A 13 -12.66 7.86 -2.43
CA PRO A 13 -11.54 6.97 -2.06
C PRO A 13 -10.18 7.64 -2.13
N GLU A 14 -10.01 8.61 -3.00
CA GLU A 14 -8.78 9.40 -3.16
C GLU A 14 -8.50 10.30 -1.95
N GLU A 15 -9.56 10.86 -1.34
CA GLU A 15 -9.44 11.69 -0.15
C GLU A 15 -9.04 10.88 1.09
N TYR A 16 -9.44 9.60 1.16
CA TYR A 16 -9.00 8.69 2.23
C TYR A 16 -7.50 8.39 2.14
N GLU A 17 -6.90 8.53 0.97
CA GLU A 17 -5.45 8.36 0.80
C GLU A 17 -4.67 9.48 1.47
N ASP A 18 -5.24 10.68 1.55
CA ASP A 18 -4.62 11.83 2.22
C ASP A 18 -4.50 11.64 3.74
N ASP A 19 -5.29 10.74 4.32
CA ASP A 19 -5.21 10.40 5.75
C ASP A 19 -4.00 9.50 6.06
N PHE A 20 -3.34 8.94 5.05
CA PHE A 20 -2.12 8.17 5.21
C PHE A 20 -0.90 9.09 5.12
N ALA A 21 0.18 8.68 5.78
CA ALA A 21 1.44 9.44 5.76
C ALA A 21 1.92 9.62 4.31
N PRO A 22 2.55 10.76 3.95
CA PRO A 22 3.05 10.99 2.60
C PRO A 22 4.04 9.94 2.11
N ASP A 23 4.74 9.28 3.04
CA ASP A 23 5.69 8.20 2.77
C ASP A 23 5.07 6.81 2.89
N SER A 24 3.73 6.73 2.99
CA SER A 24 3.01 5.46 3.09
C SER A 24 3.28 4.58 1.87
N LEU A 25 3.38 3.28 2.12
CA LEU A 25 3.55 2.26 1.09
C LEU A 25 2.22 1.72 0.56
N LYS A 26 1.12 2.37 0.93
CA LYS A 26 -0.22 1.98 0.46
C LYS A 26 -0.38 2.30 -1.02
N PRO A 27 -0.75 1.30 -1.86
CA PRO A 27 -1.03 1.57 -3.26
C PRO A 27 -2.32 2.38 -3.43
N SER A 28 -2.40 3.14 -4.51
CA SER A 28 -3.61 3.90 -4.85
C SER A 28 -4.77 3.00 -5.28
N ASP A 29 -4.46 1.81 -5.80
CA ASP A 29 -5.45 0.77 -6.02
C ASP A 29 -4.88 -0.59 -5.63
N TYR A 30 -5.75 -1.54 -5.28
CA TYR A 30 -5.36 -2.87 -4.80
C TYR A 30 -5.25 -3.88 -5.95
N SER A 31 -4.43 -3.52 -6.94
CA SER A 31 -4.14 -4.34 -8.11
C SER A 31 -2.65 -4.66 -8.19
N ASP A 32 -2.27 -5.56 -9.09
CA ASP A 32 -0.87 -5.84 -9.39
C ASP A 32 -0.15 -4.59 -9.90
N ILE A 33 -0.83 -3.78 -10.72
CA ILE A 33 -0.28 -2.53 -11.25
C ILE A 33 -0.08 -1.51 -10.11
N GLY A 34 -1.06 -1.36 -9.23
CA GLY A 34 -0.95 -0.46 -8.07
C GLY A 34 0.21 -0.86 -7.18
N GLN A 35 0.35 -2.15 -6.90
CA GLN A 35 1.46 -2.67 -6.08
C GLN A 35 2.81 -2.45 -6.78
N ALA A 36 2.88 -2.69 -8.09
CA ALA A 36 4.09 -2.49 -8.87
C ALA A 36 4.55 -1.02 -8.88
N LYS A 37 3.60 -0.09 -8.92
CA LYS A 37 3.92 1.35 -8.87
C LYS A 37 4.60 1.74 -7.56
N VAL A 38 4.11 1.23 -6.43
CA VAL A 38 4.72 1.52 -5.12
C VAL A 38 6.10 0.85 -5.02
N LEU A 39 6.21 -0.41 -5.45
CA LEU A 39 7.50 -1.11 -5.50
C LEU A 39 8.52 -0.32 -6.34
N THR A 40 8.13 0.14 -7.51
CA THR A 40 8.99 0.89 -8.42
C THR A 40 9.42 2.23 -7.81
N ARG A 41 8.52 2.89 -7.10
CA ARG A 41 8.84 4.14 -6.39
C ARG A 41 9.92 3.91 -5.32
N GLU A 42 9.77 2.84 -4.54
CA GLU A 42 10.68 2.56 -3.42
C GLU A 42 12.00 1.91 -3.86
N TYR A 43 11.95 1.03 -4.86
CA TYR A 43 13.09 0.23 -5.31
C TYR A 43 13.61 0.61 -6.71
N GLY A 44 13.14 1.73 -7.27
CA GLY A 44 13.53 2.16 -8.60
C GLY A 44 15.02 2.44 -8.79
N ASN A 45 15.76 2.66 -7.70
CA ASN A 45 17.20 2.88 -7.75
C ASN A 45 18.02 1.59 -7.65
N GLU A 46 17.39 0.47 -7.29
CA GLU A 46 18.09 -0.80 -7.09
C GLU A 46 17.53 -1.96 -7.89
N LEU A 47 16.42 -1.76 -8.61
CA LEU A 47 15.85 -2.77 -9.50
C LEU A 47 15.80 -2.25 -10.93
N ARG A 48 16.19 -3.10 -11.88
CA ARG A 48 16.08 -2.84 -13.31
C ARG A 48 15.62 -4.12 -14.01
N PHE A 49 14.98 -3.95 -15.14
CA PHE A 49 14.59 -5.04 -16.01
C PHE A 49 15.13 -4.80 -17.42
N SER A 50 15.67 -5.85 -18.03
CA SER A 50 16.05 -5.85 -19.43
C SER A 50 15.55 -7.13 -20.09
N THR A 51 15.06 -7.05 -21.30
CA THR A 51 14.62 -8.23 -22.06
C THR A 51 15.77 -9.20 -22.31
N ALA A 52 17.00 -8.71 -22.29
CA ALA A 52 18.19 -9.54 -22.49
C ALA A 52 18.60 -10.33 -21.24
N THR A 53 18.34 -9.76 -20.05
CA THR A 53 18.86 -10.30 -18.79
C THR A 53 17.76 -10.68 -17.79
N ASP A 54 16.50 -10.25 -17.99
CA ASP A 54 15.44 -10.27 -17.01
C ASP A 54 15.77 -9.27 -15.87
N TYR A 55 15.45 -9.57 -14.62
CA TYR A 55 15.70 -8.65 -13.51
C TYR A 55 17.17 -8.54 -13.13
N LEU A 56 17.58 -7.31 -12.79
CA LEU A 56 18.87 -6.99 -12.19
C LEU A 56 18.63 -6.23 -10.89
N ARG A 57 19.47 -6.49 -9.90
CA ARG A 57 19.46 -5.74 -8.63
C ARG A 57 20.85 -5.15 -8.38
N PHE A 58 20.87 -3.88 -7.97
CA PHE A 58 22.11 -3.20 -7.60
C PHE A 58 22.50 -3.59 -6.17
N ASN A 59 23.74 -4.06 -5.98
CA ASN A 59 24.22 -4.52 -4.69
C ASN A 59 25.04 -3.49 -3.91
N GLY A 60 25.05 -2.23 -4.40
CA GLY A 60 25.85 -1.16 -3.86
C GLY A 60 27.12 -0.88 -4.67
N GLU A 61 27.53 -1.81 -5.52
CA GLU A 61 28.73 -1.68 -6.37
C GLU A 61 28.42 -1.91 -7.84
N TYR A 62 27.65 -2.97 -8.16
CA TYR A 62 27.32 -3.32 -9.55
C TYR A 62 25.95 -3.97 -9.61
N TRP A 63 25.45 -4.11 -10.84
CA TRP A 63 24.16 -4.75 -11.11
C TRP A 63 24.33 -6.25 -11.24
N VAL A 64 23.50 -7.01 -10.50
CA VAL A 64 23.52 -8.48 -10.51
C VAL A 64 22.27 -8.97 -11.25
N GLU A 65 22.45 -9.82 -12.25
CA GLU A 65 21.36 -10.51 -12.93
C GLU A 65 20.81 -11.60 -12.01
N SER A 66 19.62 -11.40 -11.45
CA SER A 66 19.02 -12.40 -10.57
C SER A 66 17.54 -12.15 -10.36
N LYS A 67 16.72 -13.09 -10.81
CA LYS A 67 15.30 -13.13 -10.50
C LYS A 67 15.08 -13.31 -9.00
N GLN A 68 15.92 -14.11 -8.35
CA GLN A 68 15.85 -14.36 -6.92
C GLN A 68 16.08 -13.08 -6.11
N GLN A 69 17.00 -12.23 -6.57
CA GLN A 69 17.23 -10.93 -5.92
C GLN A 69 16.03 -9.99 -6.07
N ALA A 70 15.33 -10.06 -7.22
CA ALA A 70 14.10 -9.28 -7.40
C ALA A 70 12.98 -9.80 -6.48
N VAL A 71 12.83 -11.11 -6.36
CA VAL A 71 11.89 -11.72 -5.40
C VAL A 71 12.25 -11.30 -3.98
N GLY A 72 13.53 -11.32 -3.63
CA GLY A 72 14.01 -10.86 -2.32
C GLY A 72 13.66 -9.41 -2.04
N ALA A 73 13.82 -8.53 -3.03
CA ALA A 73 13.42 -7.13 -2.90
C ALA A 73 11.91 -6.99 -2.68
N MET A 74 11.11 -7.78 -3.39
CA MET A 74 9.66 -7.79 -3.21
C MET A 74 9.27 -8.29 -1.82
N GLU A 75 9.94 -9.31 -1.29
CA GLU A 75 9.71 -9.80 0.06
C GLU A 75 10.04 -8.74 1.11
N GLU A 76 11.17 -8.06 0.96
CA GLU A 76 11.55 -6.93 1.83
C GLU A 76 10.49 -5.83 1.79
N PHE A 77 10.05 -5.48 0.59
CA PHE A 77 9.01 -4.47 0.39
C PHE A 77 7.72 -4.87 1.10
N LEU A 78 7.30 -6.12 0.98
CA LEU A 78 6.08 -6.62 1.63
C LEU A 78 6.19 -6.60 3.16
N ASP A 79 7.38 -6.86 3.71
CA ASP A 79 7.60 -6.75 5.16
C ASP A 79 7.45 -5.30 5.62
N LEU A 80 8.04 -4.36 4.89
CA LEU A 80 7.91 -2.92 5.17
C LEU A 80 6.46 -2.46 5.00
N GLN A 81 5.79 -2.92 3.95
CA GLN A 81 4.41 -2.57 3.67
C GLN A 81 3.46 -3.10 4.75
N LEU A 82 3.69 -4.33 5.23
CA LEU A 82 2.91 -4.88 6.33
C LEU A 82 3.09 -4.05 7.61
N GLN A 83 4.30 -3.66 7.92
CA GLN A 83 4.56 -2.80 9.09
C GLN A 83 3.87 -1.45 8.94
N ASP A 84 3.93 -0.84 7.77
CA ASP A 84 3.23 0.40 7.45
C ASP A 84 1.72 0.25 7.67
N ALA A 85 1.13 -0.84 7.19
CA ALA A 85 -0.29 -1.13 7.33
C ALA A 85 -0.70 -1.33 8.79
N LEU A 86 0.08 -2.07 9.55
CA LEU A 86 -0.19 -2.32 10.97
C LEU A 86 -0.05 -1.05 11.81
N ASP A 87 0.93 -0.22 11.52
CA ASP A 87 1.11 1.07 12.19
C ASP A 87 -0.06 2.02 11.91
N ALA A 88 -0.54 2.04 10.66
CA ALA A 88 -1.71 2.84 10.28
C ALA A 88 -2.97 2.36 11.01
N GLU A 89 -3.17 1.05 11.11
CA GLU A 89 -4.31 0.46 11.83
C GLU A 89 -4.26 0.82 13.32
N GLU A 90 -3.09 0.70 13.94
CA GLU A 90 -2.90 1.06 15.35
C GLU A 90 -3.22 2.55 15.58
N CYS A 91 -2.74 3.42 14.71
CA CYS A 91 -2.99 4.85 14.78
C CYS A 91 -4.48 5.16 14.65
N ALA A 92 -5.16 4.53 13.68
CA ALA A 92 -6.60 4.71 13.48
C ALA A 92 -7.41 4.18 14.67
N MET A 93 -7.00 3.06 15.27
CA MET A 93 -7.64 2.53 16.49
C MET A 93 -7.49 3.51 17.65
N LYS A 94 -6.32 4.08 17.85
CA LYS A 94 -6.11 5.11 18.87
C LYS A 94 -7.02 6.30 18.68
N GLY A 95 -7.25 6.70 17.44
CA GLY A 95 -8.20 7.76 17.10
C GLY A 95 -9.63 7.43 17.54
N MET A 96 -10.07 6.19 17.33
CA MET A 96 -11.38 5.73 17.76
C MET A 96 -11.49 5.68 19.29
N VAL A 97 -10.47 5.17 19.97
CA VAL A 97 -10.43 5.11 21.43
C VAL A 97 -10.46 6.51 22.03
N ALA A 98 -9.75 7.46 21.42
CA ALA A 98 -9.76 8.87 21.85
C ALA A 98 -11.15 9.51 21.75
N LEU A 99 -12.00 9.02 20.84
CA LEU A 99 -13.40 9.46 20.72
C LEU A 99 -14.34 8.77 21.72
N GLY A 100 -13.82 7.85 22.53
CA GLY A 100 -14.57 7.19 23.59
C GLY A 100 -15.07 5.79 23.26
N PHE A 101 -14.70 5.22 22.14
CA PHE A 101 -15.11 3.87 21.76
C PHE A 101 -14.17 2.82 22.34
N GLU A 102 -14.74 1.66 22.70
CA GLU A 102 -13.94 0.53 23.17
C GLU A 102 -13.28 -0.19 21.99
N GLU A 103 -12.05 -0.56 22.17
CA GLU A 103 -11.23 -1.22 21.15
C GLU A 103 -11.88 -2.49 20.59
N ASP A 104 -12.38 -3.37 21.48
CA ASP A 104 -13.02 -4.61 21.07
C ASP A 104 -14.31 -4.37 20.26
N ALA A 105 -15.07 -3.32 20.62
CA ALA A 105 -16.27 -2.94 19.90
C ALA A 105 -15.93 -2.44 18.48
N VAL A 106 -14.88 -1.65 18.36
CA VAL A 106 -14.40 -1.14 17.06
C VAL A 106 -13.98 -2.31 16.16
N ARG A 107 -13.22 -3.25 16.71
CA ARG A 107 -12.76 -4.44 15.95
C ARG A 107 -13.91 -5.32 15.48
N LYS A 108 -14.89 -5.53 16.34
CA LYS A 108 -16.07 -6.32 16.00
C LYS A 108 -16.88 -5.64 14.90
N GLY A 109 -17.05 -4.33 15.00
CA GLY A 109 -17.79 -3.54 14.02
C GLY A 109 -19.23 -3.99 13.86
N GLY A 110 -19.74 -3.91 12.63
CA GLY A 110 -21.09 -4.32 12.28
C GLY A 110 -22.12 -3.21 12.48
N LYS A 111 -23.37 -3.51 12.14
CA LYS A 111 -24.46 -2.53 12.17
C LYS A 111 -24.69 -1.92 13.55
N LYS A 112 -24.61 -2.74 14.60
CA LYS A 112 -24.81 -2.24 15.96
C LYS A 112 -23.77 -1.21 16.36
N PHE A 113 -22.50 -1.45 15.96
CA PHE A 113 -21.44 -0.50 16.21
C PHE A 113 -21.64 0.78 15.39
N GLU A 114 -22.00 0.63 14.11
CA GLU A 114 -22.22 1.77 13.22
C GLU A 114 -23.36 2.70 13.71
N GLU A 115 -24.36 2.13 14.36
CA GLU A 115 -25.46 2.89 14.98
C GLU A 115 -24.98 3.79 16.13
N LEU A 116 -23.85 3.46 16.75
CA LEU A 116 -23.25 4.28 17.82
C LEU A 116 -22.56 5.53 17.28
N LEU A 117 -22.25 5.56 15.99
CA LEU A 117 -21.56 6.68 15.33
C LEU A 117 -22.60 7.76 14.97
N THR A 118 -22.73 8.76 15.80
CA THR A 118 -23.72 9.84 15.62
C THR A 118 -23.11 11.11 15.06
N GLU A 119 -21.85 11.39 15.37
CA GLU A 119 -21.15 12.60 14.94
C GLU A 119 -20.37 12.34 13.64
N ASP A 120 -20.24 13.36 12.81
CA ASP A 120 -19.50 13.26 11.54
C ASP A 120 -18.03 12.90 11.77
N GLU A 121 -17.43 13.43 12.83
CA GLU A 121 -16.06 13.13 13.25
C GLU A 121 -15.88 11.65 13.56
N GLU A 122 -16.85 11.05 14.25
CA GLU A 122 -16.86 9.63 14.61
C GLU A 122 -16.97 8.75 13.36
N LYS A 123 -17.86 9.12 12.44
CA LYS A 123 -18.05 8.41 11.17
C LYS A 123 -16.80 8.49 10.31
N ALA A 124 -16.16 9.66 10.23
CA ALA A 124 -14.92 9.85 9.48
C ALA A 124 -13.77 9.02 10.07
N ALA A 125 -13.62 9.03 11.39
CA ALA A 125 -12.59 8.25 12.07
C ALA A 125 -12.78 6.74 11.85
N TYR A 126 -14.02 6.27 11.88
CA TYR A 126 -14.33 4.86 11.62
C TYR A 126 -14.04 4.48 10.17
N ALA A 127 -14.35 5.36 9.21
CA ALA A 127 -14.03 5.13 7.80
C ALA A 127 -12.52 5.01 7.59
N VAL A 128 -11.72 5.85 8.26
CA VAL A 128 -10.25 5.75 8.24
C VAL A 128 -9.81 4.40 8.82
N TYR A 129 -10.36 4.00 9.97
CA TYR A 129 -10.04 2.71 10.57
C TYR A 129 -10.35 1.55 9.62
N GLN A 130 -11.53 1.55 8.98
CA GLN A 130 -11.91 0.51 8.03
C GLN A 130 -10.96 0.48 6.82
N ALA A 131 -10.50 1.64 6.36
CA ALA A 131 -9.52 1.72 5.27
C ALA A 131 -8.19 1.05 5.69
N THR A 132 -7.74 1.23 6.93
CA THR A 132 -6.52 0.58 7.43
C THR A 132 -6.70 -0.93 7.54
N VAL A 133 -7.86 -1.41 7.97
CA VAL A 133 -8.17 -2.86 8.03
C VAL A 133 -8.09 -3.47 6.62
N SER A 134 -8.66 -2.79 5.63
CA SER A 134 -8.60 -3.22 4.23
C SER A 134 -7.17 -3.27 3.72
N TYR A 135 -6.36 -2.30 4.09
CA TYR A 135 -4.94 -2.25 3.72
C TYR A 135 -4.17 -3.44 4.32
N VAL A 136 -4.34 -3.72 5.60
CA VAL A 136 -3.70 -4.89 6.25
C VAL A 136 -4.10 -6.17 5.54
N LYS A 137 -5.40 -6.37 5.26
CA LYS A 137 -5.90 -7.56 4.56
C LYS A 137 -5.28 -7.69 3.16
N PHE A 138 -5.20 -6.58 2.44
CA PHE A 138 -4.58 -6.57 1.11
C PHE A 138 -3.12 -7.02 1.19
N VAL A 139 -2.32 -6.44 2.10
CA VAL A 139 -0.90 -6.79 2.24
C VAL A 139 -0.73 -8.25 2.64
N MET A 140 -1.51 -8.72 3.61
CA MET A 140 -1.43 -10.12 4.06
C MET A 140 -1.68 -11.09 2.90
N LYS A 141 -2.67 -10.80 2.06
CA LYS A 141 -2.99 -11.61 0.89
C LYS A 141 -1.86 -11.59 -0.14
N ARG A 142 -1.23 -10.42 -0.33
CA ARG A 142 -0.16 -10.23 -1.32
C ARG A 142 1.14 -10.93 -0.97
N ARG A 143 1.24 -11.49 0.23
CA ARG A 143 2.42 -12.27 0.65
C ARG A 143 2.46 -13.66 0.01
N ASP A 144 1.40 -14.12 -0.63
CA ASP A 144 1.40 -15.36 -1.39
C ASP A 144 2.27 -15.21 -2.64
N MET A 145 3.03 -16.26 -2.98
CA MET A 145 4.03 -16.21 -4.06
C MET A 145 3.41 -15.82 -5.41
N LYS A 146 2.19 -16.25 -5.70
CA LYS A 146 1.52 -15.90 -6.97
C LYS A 146 1.37 -14.38 -7.14
N TYR A 147 1.13 -13.67 -6.05
CA TYR A 147 1.00 -12.20 -6.07
C TYR A 147 2.36 -11.50 -6.11
N VAL A 148 3.38 -12.10 -5.49
CA VAL A 148 4.77 -11.63 -5.63
C VAL A 148 5.19 -11.68 -7.09
N VAL A 149 4.94 -12.80 -7.76
CA VAL A 149 5.26 -12.98 -9.17
C VAL A 149 4.44 -12.03 -10.05
N SER A 150 3.14 -11.89 -9.78
CA SER A 150 2.27 -10.98 -10.55
C SER A 150 2.70 -9.53 -10.44
N ALA A 151 3.07 -9.07 -9.25
CA ALA A 151 3.54 -7.70 -9.04
C ALA A 151 4.87 -7.45 -9.76
N LEU A 152 5.81 -8.40 -9.69
CA LEU A 152 7.07 -8.30 -10.41
C LEU A 152 6.88 -8.33 -11.93
N GLN A 153 5.90 -9.10 -12.41
CA GLN A 153 5.56 -9.10 -13.84
C GLN A 153 5.01 -7.73 -14.26
N ALA A 154 4.14 -7.15 -13.45
CA ALA A 154 3.57 -5.82 -13.72
C ALA A 154 4.63 -4.71 -13.65
N ALA A 155 5.67 -4.89 -12.83
CA ALA A 155 6.73 -3.89 -12.65
C ALA A 155 7.75 -3.88 -13.81
N LYS A 156 7.84 -4.95 -14.61
CA LYS A 156 8.82 -5.05 -15.69
C LYS A 156 8.84 -3.83 -16.63
N PRO A 157 7.70 -3.40 -17.21
CA PRO A 157 7.73 -2.23 -18.10
C PRO A 157 8.09 -0.93 -17.38
N MET A 158 7.84 -0.85 -16.08
CA MET A 158 8.14 0.35 -15.28
C MET A 158 9.65 0.46 -14.97
N LEU A 159 10.36 -0.68 -14.96
CA LEU A 159 11.78 -0.78 -14.62
C LEU A 159 12.64 -1.10 -15.83
N GLU A 160 12.04 -1.21 -17.01
CA GLU A 160 12.73 -1.59 -18.24
C GLU A 160 13.77 -0.56 -18.64
N VAL A 161 14.98 -1.05 -18.93
CA VAL A 161 16.07 -0.25 -19.46
C VAL A 161 16.60 -0.91 -20.73
N GLN A 162 17.21 -0.11 -21.58
CA GLN A 162 17.88 -0.64 -22.76
C GLN A 162 19.18 -1.30 -22.31
N PRO A 163 19.56 -2.44 -22.94
CA PRO A 163 20.83 -3.10 -22.59
C PRO A 163 22.04 -2.17 -22.69
N SER A 164 22.03 -1.21 -23.64
CA SER A 164 23.08 -0.23 -23.81
C SER A 164 23.23 0.72 -22.62
N ASP A 165 22.17 0.97 -21.85
CA ASP A 165 22.20 1.85 -20.69
C ASP A 165 22.90 1.19 -19.50
N LEU A 166 22.92 -0.14 -19.44
CA LEU A 166 23.58 -0.89 -18.37
C LEU A 166 25.11 -0.88 -18.54
N ASP A 167 25.59 -0.73 -19.75
CA ASP A 167 27.04 -0.71 -20.07
C ASP A 167 27.69 0.63 -19.76
N ARG A 168 26.93 1.67 -19.41
CA ARG A 168 27.44 3.02 -19.13
C ARG A 168 27.91 3.22 -17.70
N ASN A 169 27.68 2.24 -16.86
CA ASN A 169 28.12 2.26 -15.47
C ASN A 169 29.40 1.44 -15.30
#